data_9f09a900ca97cbbb92c5117bb2a94470
#
_entry.id   9f09a900ca97cbbb92c5117bb2a94470
#
_cell.length_a   1.000
_cell.length_b   1.000
_cell.length_c   1.000
_cell.angle_alpha   90.00
_cell.angle_beta   90.00
_cell.angle_gamma   90.00
#
_symmetry.space_group_name_H-M   'P 1'
#
loop_
_entity.id
_entity.type
_entity.pdbx_description
1 polymer ?
#
loop_
_entity_poly.entity_id
_entity_poly.type
_entity_poly.pdbx_seq_one_letter_code
_entity_poly.pdbx_strand_id
1 'polypeptide(L)'
;LLETVTASDGTPVFEEVVPREAYIHGPYAEAAVDVIAVPTEFRHSLSAVVGDPFGDPEPYNHKRDGVIALSGDGVDAGADLSGAHLFDVAPTVLAALDIAPAEVMDGDALPAVDALETASYDEYAATEQTATEDDEVARRLSDLGYLE
;
A
#
# COMPACT_ATOMS: atom_id res chain seq x y z
N LEU A 1 -19.36 17.61 5.02
CA LEU A 1 -20.24 17.16 3.93
C LEU A 1 -20.02 15.67 3.65
N LEU A 2 -18.79 15.18 3.46
CA LEU A 2 -18.52 13.76 3.23
C LEU A 2 -18.94 12.88 4.41
N GLU A 3 -18.72 13.30 5.64
CA GLU A 3 -19.10 12.56 6.86
C GLU A 3 -20.60 12.28 6.99
N THR A 4 -21.43 12.99 6.23
CA THR A 4 -22.91 12.83 6.28
C THR A 4 -23.45 12.04 5.10
N VAL A 5 -22.59 11.50 4.23
CA VAL A 5 -23.02 10.67 3.10
C VAL A 5 -23.41 9.29 3.61
N THR A 6 -24.61 8.87 3.24
CA THR A 6 -25.14 7.54 3.58
C THR A 6 -25.52 6.76 2.33
N ALA A 7 -25.37 5.45 2.40
CA ALA A 7 -25.87 4.53 1.38
C ALA A 7 -27.41 4.46 1.40
N SER A 8 -28.01 3.77 0.43
CA SER A 8 -29.48 3.66 0.30
C SER A 8 -30.16 2.98 1.49
N ASP A 9 -29.45 2.17 2.26
CA ASP A 9 -29.90 1.51 3.49
C ASP A 9 -29.71 2.37 4.76
N GLY A 10 -29.16 3.60 4.61
CA GLY A 10 -28.89 4.52 5.70
C GLY A 10 -27.55 4.31 6.41
N THR A 11 -26.72 3.36 5.98
CA THR A 11 -25.39 3.16 6.56
C THR A 11 -24.42 4.28 6.10
N PRO A 12 -23.49 4.74 6.95
CA PRO A 12 -22.48 5.69 6.54
C PRO A 12 -21.60 5.12 5.42
N VAL A 13 -21.36 5.90 4.36
CA VAL A 13 -20.45 5.51 3.27
C VAL A 13 -19.01 5.56 3.73
N PHE A 14 -18.67 6.49 4.59
CA PHE A 14 -17.34 6.65 5.14
C PHE A 14 -17.32 6.37 6.64
N GLU A 15 -16.37 5.59 7.09
CA GLU A 15 -16.09 5.39 8.51
C GLU A 15 -15.18 6.49 9.08
N GLU A 16 -14.39 7.13 8.20
CA GLU A 16 -13.50 8.20 8.58
C GLU A 16 -13.30 9.19 7.43
N VAL A 17 -13.26 10.47 7.77
CA VAL A 17 -12.89 11.56 6.85
C VAL A 17 -11.96 12.52 7.57
N VAL A 18 -10.71 12.55 7.18
CA VAL A 18 -9.68 13.31 7.87
C VAL A 18 -8.81 14.11 6.89
N PRO A 19 -8.15 15.18 7.34
CA PRO A 19 -7.13 15.83 6.55
C PRO A 19 -5.91 14.92 6.37
N ARG A 20 -5.15 15.11 5.29
CA ARG A 20 -3.98 14.29 4.96
C ARG A 20 -2.98 14.16 6.10
N GLU A 21 -2.81 15.21 6.89
CA GLU A 21 -1.84 15.25 7.98
C GLU A 21 -2.10 14.22 9.09
N ALA A 22 -3.29 13.61 9.08
CA ALA A 22 -3.59 12.52 10.01
C ALA A 22 -2.83 11.22 9.66
N TYR A 23 -2.50 11.03 8.36
CA TYR A 23 -1.90 9.79 7.87
C TYR A 23 -0.62 9.99 7.04
N ILE A 24 -0.48 11.14 6.37
CA ILE A 24 0.60 11.35 5.40
C ILE A 24 1.62 12.33 5.95
N HIS A 25 2.83 11.84 6.14
CA HIS A 25 3.97 12.58 6.67
C HIS A 25 5.17 12.44 5.72
N GLY A 26 6.21 13.23 5.95
CA GLY A 26 7.46 13.16 5.20
C GLY A 26 7.58 14.20 4.09
N PRO A 27 8.67 14.15 3.31
CA PRO A 27 9.07 15.21 2.38
C PRO A 27 8.11 15.41 1.20
N TYR A 28 7.28 14.43 0.89
CA TYR A 28 6.33 14.46 -0.23
C TYR A 28 4.88 14.67 0.20
N ALA A 29 4.62 14.90 1.49
CA ALA A 29 3.26 15.06 2.03
C ALA A 29 2.47 16.18 1.32
N GLU A 30 3.14 17.29 0.95
CA GLU A 30 2.51 18.42 0.25
C GLU A 30 1.98 18.07 -1.16
N ALA A 31 2.51 17.02 -1.79
CA ALA A 31 2.06 16.54 -3.09
C ALA A 31 0.90 15.55 -3.01
N ALA A 32 0.51 15.14 -1.81
CA ALA A 32 -0.58 14.19 -1.58
C ALA A 32 -1.96 14.88 -1.63
N VAL A 33 -3.01 14.06 -1.57
CA VAL A 33 -4.40 14.54 -1.49
C VAL A 33 -4.64 15.34 -0.21
N ASP A 34 -5.56 16.31 -0.23
CA ASP A 34 -5.84 17.15 0.93
C ASP A 34 -6.73 16.47 1.98
N VAL A 35 -7.58 15.54 1.53
CA VAL A 35 -8.56 14.85 2.37
C VAL A 35 -8.52 13.36 2.08
N ILE A 36 -8.49 12.57 3.15
CA ILE A 36 -8.57 11.12 3.10
C ILE A 36 -9.96 10.72 3.59
N ALA A 37 -10.70 10.01 2.76
CA ALA A 37 -12.00 9.47 3.10
C ALA A 37 -11.94 7.93 3.03
N VAL A 38 -12.10 7.29 4.17
CA VAL A 38 -12.00 5.84 4.30
C VAL A 38 -13.40 5.24 4.17
N PRO A 39 -13.67 4.42 3.14
CA PRO A 39 -14.97 3.79 3.00
C PRO A 39 -15.25 2.79 4.12
N THR A 40 -16.46 2.76 4.61
CA THR A 40 -16.89 1.83 5.65
C THR A 40 -16.60 0.38 5.24
N GLU A 41 -15.74 -0.30 6.00
CA GLU A 41 -15.28 -1.68 5.74
C GLU A 41 -14.81 -1.93 4.29
N PHE A 42 -14.41 -0.89 3.57
CA PHE A 42 -14.07 -0.93 2.13
C PHE A 42 -15.18 -1.54 1.24
N ARG A 43 -16.44 -1.34 1.62
CA ARG A 43 -17.60 -1.84 0.86
C ARG A 43 -18.04 -0.91 -0.27
N HIS A 44 -17.51 0.31 -0.30
CA HIS A 44 -17.88 1.32 -1.28
C HIS A 44 -16.70 1.66 -2.17
N SER A 45 -16.89 1.60 -3.48
CA SER A 45 -15.97 2.18 -4.46
C SER A 45 -16.35 3.62 -4.74
N LEU A 46 -15.36 4.48 -4.87
CA LEU A 46 -15.54 5.90 -5.15
C LEU A 46 -15.09 6.20 -6.56
N SER A 47 -15.92 6.95 -7.29
CA SER A 47 -15.61 7.41 -8.64
C SER A 47 -15.74 8.92 -8.75
N ALA A 48 -14.83 9.54 -9.48
CA ALA A 48 -14.92 10.96 -9.85
C ALA A 48 -15.85 11.19 -11.06
N VAL A 49 -16.41 10.14 -11.65
CA VAL A 49 -17.33 10.23 -12.76
C VAL A 49 -18.68 10.75 -12.24
N VAL A 50 -19.14 11.84 -12.81
CA VAL A 50 -20.43 12.43 -12.49
C VAL A 50 -21.53 11.65 -13.22
N GLY A 51 -22.41 11.00 -12.45
CA GLY A 51 -23.49 10.16 -12.95
C GLY A 51 -24.51 9.84 -11.87
N ASP A 52 -25.13 8.69 -11.95
CA ASP A 52 -25.98 8.20 -10.86
C ASP A 52 -25.14 8.04 -9.58
N PRO A 53 -25.68 8.48 -8.42
CA PRO A 53 -24.93 8.45 -7.17
C PRO A 53 -24.55 7.03 -6.71
N PHE A 54 -25.24 6.02 -7.23
CA PHE A 54 -24.96 4.61 -6.95
C PHE A 54 -24.90 3.84 -8.28
N GLY A 55 -23.73 3.27 -8.56
CA GLY A 55 -23.50 2.37 -9.69
C GLY A 55 -23.68 0.90 -9.31
N ASP A 56 -23.44 0.02 -10.28
CA ASP A 56 -23.38 -1.40 -10.01
C ASP A 56 -22.23 -1.72 -9.04
N PRO A 57 -22.44 -2.64 -8.08
CA PRO A 57 -21.41 -2.99 -7.11
C PRO A 57 -20.22 -3.67 -7.80
N GLU A 58 -19.03 -3.20 -7.55
CA GLU A 58 -17.81 -3.88 -7.96
C GLU A 58 -17.57 -5.12 -7.08
N PRO A 59 -17.26 -6.28 -7.69
CA PRO A 59 -17.12 -7.54 -6.94
C PRO A 59 -15.83 -7.60 -6.10
N TYR A 60 -14.89 -6.69 -6.33
CA TYR A 60 -13.59 -6.68 -5.67
C TYR A 60 -13.27 -5.28 -5.14
N ASN A 61 -12.69 -5.22 -3.94
CA ASN A 61 -12.19 -3.98 -3.36
C ASN A 61 -11.03 -4.28 -2.40
N HIS A 62 -10.30 -3.23 -2.02
CA HIS A 62 -9.26 -3.30 -1.02
C HIS A 62 -9.81 -3.76 0.34
N LYS A 63 -8.92 -4.32 1.17
CA LYS A 63 -9.19 -4.69 2.56
C LYS A 63 -8.07 -4.14 3.44
N ARG A 64 -8.39 -3.87 4.70
CA ARG A 64 -7.38 -3.45 5.69
C ARG A 64 -6.38 -4.57 5.96
N ASP A 65 -6.90 -5.77 6.11
CA ASP A 65 -6.11 -6.94 6.46
C ASP A 65 -5.71 -7.70 5.20
N GLY A 66 -4.41 -7.94 5.09
CA GLY A 66 -3.82 -8.82 4.08
C GLY A 66 -3.49 -10.18 4.66
N VAL A 67 -2.75 -10.94 3.88
CA VAL A 67 -2.20 -12.24 4.32
C VAL A 67 -0.70 -12.21 4.09
N ILE A 68 0.07 -12.58 5.11
CA ILE A 68 1.50 -12.84 4.99
C ILE A 68 1.78 -14.28 5.36
N ALA A 69 2.64 -14.93 4.59
CA ALA A 69 3.13 -16.28 4.87
C ALA A 69 4.62 -16.35 4.53
N LEU A 70 5.39 -16.90 5.44
CA LEU A 70 6.83 -17.13 5.27
C LEU A 70 7.13 -18.60 5.39
N SER A 71 8.04 -19.11 4.56
CA SER A 71 8.49 -20.50 4.61
C SER A 71 9.89 -20.61 4.03
N GLY A 72 10.77 -21.35 4.66
CA GLY A 72 12.14 -21.58 4.17
C GLY A 72 13.12 -21.82 5.31
N ASP A 73 14.38 -22.02 4.94
CA ASP A 73 15.48 -22.11 5.90
C ASP A 73 15.63 -20.75 6.63
N GLY A 74 15.84 -20.79 7.95
CA GLY A 74 15.96 -19.58 8.76
C GLY A 74 14.63 -18.90 9.12
N VAL A 75 13.48 -19.47 8.74
CA VAL A 75 12.17 -18.98 9.15
C VAL A 75 11.67 -19.71 10.38
N ASP A 76 11.37 -18.97 11.45
CA ASP A 76 10.71 -19.52 12.64
C ASP A 76 9.21 -19.72 12.37
N ALA A 77 8.82 -20.97 12.16
CA ALA A 77 7.42 -21.34 11.94
C ALA A 77 6.51 -21.13 13.18
N GLY A 78 7.10 -20.88 14.35
CA GLY A 78 6.38 -20.62 15.61
C GLY A 78 6.24 -19.14 15.95
N ALA A 79 6.78 -18.25 15.13
CA ALA A 79 6.74 -16.81 15.37
C ALA A 79 5.31 -16.26 15.37
N ASP A 80 5.03 -15.38 16.34
CA ASP A 80 3.78 -14.62 16.37
C ASP A 80 3.88 -13.42 15.43
N LEU A 81 3.07 -13.43 14.37
CA LEU A 81 2.99 -12.34 13.39
C LEU A 81 1.80 -11.39 13.65
N SER A 82 1.17 -11.50 14.81
CA SER A 82 0.09 -10.58 15.17
C SER A 82 0.62 -9.14 15.26
N GLY A 83 -0.10 -8.21 14.65
CA GLY A 83 0.32 -6.81 14.55
C GLY A 83 1.28 -6.49 13.40
N ALA A 84 1.61 -7.47 12.55
CA ALA A 84 2.39 -7.23 11.34
C ALA A 84 1.74 -6.14 10.46
N HIS A 85 2.57 -5.26 9.93
CA HIS A 85 2.16 -4.16 9.06
C HIS A 85 2.76 -4.32 7.66
N LEU A 86 2.16 -3.69 6.67
CA LEU A 86 2.69 -3.73 5.29
C LEU A 86 4.13 -3.20 5.21
N PHE A 87 4.49 -2.23 6.04
CA PHE A 87 5.84 -1.65 6.10
C PHE A 87 6.89 -2.66 6.59
N ASP A 88 6.49 -3.69 7.33
CA ASP A 88 7.41 -4.73 7.84
C ASP A 88 7.84 -5.73 6.77
N VAL A 89 7.16 -5.76 5.62
CA VAL A 89 7.44 -6.73 4.56
C VAL A 89 8.84 -6.51 3.96
N ALA A 90 9.18 -5.27 3.63
CA ALA A 90 10.47 -4.96 3.01
C ALA A 90 11.65 -5.26 3.95
N PRO A 91 11.70 -4.78 5.21
CA PRO A 91 12.78 -5.12 6.13
C PRO A 91 12.84 -6.62 6.44
N THR A 92 11.70 -7.32 6.49
CA THR A 92 11.67 -8.78 6.66
C THR A 92 12.33 -9.52 5.49
N VAL A 93 12.03 -9.11 4.26
CA VAL A 93 12.65 -9.70 3.05
C VAL A 93 14.15 -9.44 3.02
N LEU A 94 14.58 -8.24 3.36
CA LEU A 94 16.00 -7.90 3.42
C LEU A 94 16.72 -8.74 4.48
N ALA A 95 16.17 -8.84 5.68
CA ALA A 95 16.73 -9.64 6.75
C ALA A 95 16.83 -11.13 6.35
N ALA A 96 15.80 -11.68 5.70
CA ALA A 96 15.83 -13.05 5.19
C ALA A 96 16.90 -13.29 4.10
N LEU A 97 17.40 -12.23 3.47
CA LEU A 97 18.47 -12.27 2.47
C LEU A 97 19.84 -11.88 3.05
N ASP A 98 19.99 -11.78 4.38
CA ASP A 98 21.20 -11.29 5.06
C ASP A 98 21.61 -9.86 4.65
N ILE A 99 20.62 -9.03 4.29
CA ILE A 99 20.81 -7.62 3.93
C ILE A 99 20.26 -6.76 5.08
N ALA A 100 21.07 -5.88 5.62
CA ALA A 100 20.64 -4.96 6.67
C ALA A 100 19.51 -4.05 6.16
N PRO A 101 18.36 -3.94 6.85
CA PRO A 101 17.34 -2.96 6.50
C PRO A 101 17.87 -1.52 6.60
N ALA A 102 17.36 -0.62 5.78
CA ALA A 102 17.77 0.78 5.84
C ALA A 102 17.17 1.50 7.05
N GLU A 103 17.94 2.39 7.69
CA GLU A 103 17.47 3.22 8.83
C GLU A 103 16.25 4.08 8.52
N VAL A 104 16.01 4.36 7.23
CA VAL A 104 14.88 5.19 6.77
C VAL A 104 13.59 4.40 6.54
N MET A 105 13.59 3.09 6.77
CA MET A 105 12.37 2.26 6.66
C MET A 105 11.46 2.48 7.87
N ASP A 106 10.16 2.63 7.62
CA ASP A 106 9.15 2.85 8.67
C ASP A 106 8.76 1.56 9.42
N GLY A 107 9.07 0.38 8.85
CA GLY A 107 8.74 -0.92 9.45
C GLY A 107 9.98 -1.65 9.96
N ASP A 108 9.74 -2.70 10.72
CA ASP A 108 10.74 -3.59 11.29
C ASP A 108 10.68 -4.99 10.69
N ALA A 109 11.80 -5.73 10.76
CA ALA A 109 11.78 -7.15 10.38
C ALA A 109 10.87 -7.94 11.32
N LEU A 110 9.97 -8.75 10.75
CA LEU A 110 9.06 -9.58 11.51
C LEU A 110 9.82 -10.66 12.31
N PRO A 111 9.30 -11.07 13.48
CA PRO A 111 9.98 -12.01 14.38
C PRO A 111 10.15 -13.42 13.80
N ALA A 112 9.67 -13.66 12.59
CA ALA A 112 9.87 -14.94 11.88
C ALA A 112 11.26 -15.09 11.25
N VAL A 113 12.06 -14.04 11.21
CA VAL A 113 13.44 -14.04 10.69
C VAL A 113 14.39 -13.44 11.72
N ASP A 114 15.68 -13.76 11.61
CA ASP A 114 16.68 -13.12 12.45
C ASP A 114 16.79 -11.63 12.10
N ALA A 115 16.51 -10.76 13.07
CA ALA A 115 16.61 -9.32 12.89
C ALA A 115 18.08 -8.91 12.74
N LEU A 116 18.35 -8.11 11.72
CA LEU A 116 19.66 -7.47 11.51
C LEU A 116 19.64 -6.03 12.03
N GLU A 117 20.80 -5.52 12.45
CA GLU A 117 20.94 -4.09 12.73
C GLU A 117 20.70 -3.29 11.44
N THR A 118 20.01 -2.16 11.54
CA THR A 118 19.77 -1.27 10.40
C THR A 118 21.07 -0.61 9.94
N ALA A 119 21.14 -0.23 8.68
CA ALA A 119 22.28 0.44 8.09
C ALA A 119 21.87 1.72 7.36
N SER A 120 22.78 2.68 7.33
CA SER A 120 22.64 3.86 6.46
C SER A 120 23.19 3.54 5.09
N TYR A 121 22.41 3.86 4.07
CA TYR A 121 22.79 3.70 2.68
C TYR A 121 22.89 5.06 1.99
N ASP A 122 23.84 5.21 1.08
CA ASP A 122 23.90 6.39 0.22
C ASP A 122 22.63 6.51 -0.60
N GLU A 123 22.19 7.73 -0.87
CA GLU A 123 21.06 7.97 -1.77
C GLU A 123 21.33 7.31 -3.13
N TYR A 124 20.38 6.53 -3.59
CA TYR A 124 20.45 5.96 -4.93
C TYR A 124 20.38 7.11 -5.95
N ALA A 125 21.55 7.47 -6.50
CA ALA A 125 21.59 8.34 -7.66
C ALA A 125 20.95 7.58 -8.81
N ALA A 126 19.66 7.82 -9.05
CA ALA A 126 18.98 7.36 -10.24
C ALA A 126 19.78 7.90 -11.43
N THR A 127 20.61 7.06 -12.04
CA THR A 127 21.11 7.33 -13.38
C THR A 127 19.86 7.55 -14.21
N GLU A 128 19.76 8.68 -14.93
CA GLU A 128 18.67 8.89 -15.88
C GLU A 128 18.55 7.59 -16.68
N GLN A 129 17.54 6.79 -16.36
CA GLN A 129 17.18 5.67 -17.21
C GLN A 129 16.80 6.35 -18.52
N THR A 130 17.68 6.28 -19.50
CA THR A 130 17.30 6.53 -20.88
C THR A 130 16.02 5.72 -21.08
N ALA A 131 14.91 6.43 -21.26
CA ALA A 131 13.62 5.82 -21.49
C ALA A 131 13.83 4.75 -22.55
N THR A 132 13.79 3.50 -22.12
CA THR A 132 13.75 2.36 -23.05
C THR A 132 12.51 2.64 -23.84
N GLU A 133 12.66 2.72 -25.17
CA GLU A 133 11.61 3.13 -26.09
C GLU A 133 10.27 2.56 -25.65
N ASP A 134 9.36 3.45 -25.33
CA ASP A 134 8.04 3.20 -24.70
C ASP A 134 7.19 2.16 -25.43
N ASP A 135 7.50 1.88 -26.70
CA ASP A 135 6.70 1.01 -27.56
C ASP A 135 6.73 -0.48 -27.14
N GLU A 136 7.82 -0.99 -26.59
CA GLU A 136 7.86 -2.40 -26.18
C GLU A 136 7.17 -2.63 -24.83
N VAL A 137 7.30 -1.69 -23.92
CA VAL A 137 6.61 -1.71 -22.62
C VAL A 137 5.11 -1.49 -22.84
N ALA A 138 4.73 -0.52 -23.65
CA ALA A 138 3.34 -0.23 -24.00
C ALA A 138 2.70 -1.45 -24.68
N ARG A 139 3.40 -2.12 -25.61
CA ARG A 139 2.89 -3.33 -26.25
C ARG A 139 2.69 -4.47 -25.25
N ARG A 140 3.64 -4.71 -24.33
CA ARG A 140 3.49 -5.73 -23.28
C ARG A 140 2.34 -5.43 -22.34
N LEU A 141 2.14 -4.16 -21.97
CA LEU A 141 1.02 -3.75 -21.14
C LEU A 141 -0.32 -3.91 -21.88
N SER A 142 -0.36 -3.60 -23.18
CA SER A 142 -1.53 -3.84 -24.02
C SER A 142 -1.83 -5.34 -24.16
N ASP A 143 -0.81 -6.17 -24.39
CA ASP A 143 -0.96 -7.64 -24.46
C ASP A 143 -1.47 -8.27 -23.16
N LEU A 144 -1.20 -7.61 -22.02
CA LEU A 144 -1.68 -8.00 -20.70
C LEU A 144 -3.04 -7.36 -20.32
N GLY A 145 -3.63 -6.52 -21.22
CA GLY A 145 -4.93 -5.88 -21.00
C GLY A 145 -4.90 -4.68 -20.05
N TYR A 146 -3.74 -4.07 -19.83
CA TYR A 146 -3.61 -2.87 -18.98
C TYR A 146 -3.75 -1.55 -19.76
N LEU A 147 -3.71 -1.60 -21.08
CA LEU A 147 -3.90 -0.43 -21.96
C LEU A 147 -4.93 -0.81 -23.03
N GLU A 148 -6.05 -0.08 -23.09
CA GLU A 148 -7.01 -0.06 -24.18
C GLU A 148 -6.77 1.12 -25.14
#